data_b68976f45e8431615d692256e12430f4
#
_entry.id   b68976f45e8431615d692256e12430f4
#
_cell.length_a   1.000
_cell.length_b   1.000
_cell.length_c   1.000
_cell.angle_alpha   90.00
_cell.angle_beta   90.00
_cell.angle_gamma   90.00
#
_symmetry.space_group_name_H-M   'P 1'
#
loop_
_entity.id
_entity.type
_entity.pdbx_description
1 polymer ?
#
loop_
_entity_poly.entity_id
_entity_poly.type
_entity_poly.pdbx_seq_one_letter_code
_entity_poly.pdbx_strand_id
1 'polypeptide(L)'
;MKERITQLTASRKQLVQQMPDPSTILPGSLLSRMVRCNKPGCRSCEKGKGKGHGPIWILSVSLGNRQVRQVPIPREMKKEVEESLRAFAQTQKLLKQIAGVNLEVLKERKRRRR
;
A
#
# COMPACT_ATOMS: atom_id res chain seq x y z
N MET A 1 -13.58 6.23 -34.94
CA MET A 1 -13.88 5.13 -34.07
C MET A 1 -12.74 4.21 -33.79
N LYS A 2 -11.99 3.78 -34.80
CA LYS A 2 -10.69 3.15 -34.53
C LYS A 2 -9.80 4.04 -33.71
N GLU A 3 -9.91 5.35 -33.91
CA GLU A 3 -9.12 6.34 -33.16
C GLU A 3 -9.41 6.31 -31.67
N ARG A 4 -10.67 6.12 -31.29
CA ARG A 4 -11.01 6.07 -29.86
C ARG A 4 -10.35 4.90 -29.16
N ILE A 5 -10.39 3.71 -29.76
CA ILE A 5 -9.75 2.53 -29.21
C ILE A 5 -8.23 2.70 -29.21
N THR A 6 -7.66 3.29 -30.25
CA THR A 6 -6.22 3.56 -30.33
C THR A 6 -5.79 4.50 -29.21
N GLN A 7 -6.57 5.58 -28.97
CA GLN A 7 -6.28 6.53 -27.88
C GLN A 7 -6.35 5.85 -26.51
N LEU A 8 -7.40 5.04 -26.30
CA LEU A 8 -7.56 4.33 -25.04
C LEU A 8 -6.41 3.34 -24.80
N THR A 9 -6.00 2.62 -25.84
CA THR A 9 -4.89 1.67 -25.75
C THR A 9 -3.58 2.40 -25.43
N ALA A 10 -3.35 3.56 -26.03
CA ALA A 10 -2.17 4.37 -25.74
C ALA A 10 -2.16 4.86 -24.30
N SER A 11 -3.32 5.32 -23.81
CA SER A 11 -3.46 5.75 -22.41
C SER A 11 -3.14 4.60 -21.45
N ARG A 12 -3.67 3.42 -21.74
CA ARG A 12 -3.42 2.23 -20.94
C ARG A 12 -1.93 1.91 -20.88
N LYS A 13 -1.26 1.97 -22.00
CA LYS A 13 0.18 1.70 -22.07
C LYS A 13 0.97 2.67 -21.18
N GLN A 14 0.61 3.95 -21.20
CA GLN A 14 1.26 4.94 -20.36
C GLN A 14 1.03 4.67 -18.87
N LEU A 15 -0.18 4.26 -18.50
CA LEU A 15 -0.48 3.92 -17.11
C LEU A 15 0.33 2.70 -16.65
N VAL A 16 0.45 1.68 -17.49
CA VAL A 16 1.24 0.50 -17.19
C VAL A 16 2.71 0.87 -16.96
N GLN A 17 3.24 1.80 -17.75
CA GLN A 17 4.63 2.23 -17.62
C GLN A 17 4.93 2.96 -16.31
N GLN A 18 3.90 3.52 -15.68
CA GLN A 18 4.05 4.24 -14.40
C GLN A 18 4.03 3.30 -13.20
N MET A 19 3.73 2.02 -13.39
CA MET A 19 3.61 1.10 -12.26
C MET A 19 4.95 0.86 -11.59
N PRO A 20 4.97 0.86 -10.23
CA PRO A 20 6.19 0.54 -9.50
C PRO A 20 6.64 -0.91 -9.74
N ASP A 21 7.91 -1.17 -9.46
CA ASP A 21 8.44 -2.52 -9.49
C ASP A 21 7.66 -3.41 -8.51
N PRO A 22 7.11 -4.54 -8.98
CA PRO A 22 6.33 -5.41 -8.09
C PRO A 22 7.10 -5.88 -6.84
N SER A 23 8.42 -5.97 -6.91
CA SER A 23 9.23 -6.40 -5.78
C SER A 23 9.26 -5.40 -4.63
N THR A 24 8.83 -4.15 -4.87
CA THR A 24 8.86 -3.09 -3.86
C THR A 24 7.52 -2.84 -3.19
N ILE A 25 6.48 -3.55 -3.59
CA ILE A 25 5.11 -3.29 -3.13
C ILE A 25 4.83 -4.00 -1.83
N LEU A 26 4.33 -3.28 -0.81
CA LEU A 26 3.90 -3.87 0.45
C LEU A 26 2.50 -3.39 0.82
N PRO A 27 1.63 -4.30 1.28
CA PRO A 27 0.30 -3.92 1.75
C PRO A 27 0.34 -3.51 3.22
N GLY A 28 -0.71 -2.87 3.68
CA GLY A 28 -0.92 -2.62 5.09
C GLY A 28 -0.70 -1.18 5.50
N SER A 29 -0.57 -0.99 6.79
CA SER A 29 -0.37 0.33 7.40
C SER A 29 0.78 0.27 8.39
N LEU A 30 1.58 1.33 8.43
CA LEU A 30 2.69 1.43 9.36
C LEU A 30 2.20 2.18 10.59
N LEU A 31 2.29 1.53 11.75
CA LEU A 31 1.84 2.05 13.02
C LEU A 31 3.03 2.24 13.94
N SER A 32 2.94 3.22 14.84
CA SER A 32 3.93 3.37 15.89
C SER A 32 3.28 3.01 17.23
N ARG A 33 4.06 2.42 18.12
CA ARG A 33 3.59 2.00 19.42
C ARG A 33 4.68 2.23 20.46
N MET A 34 4.27 2.75 21.61
CA MET A 34 5.14 2.77 22.78
C MET A 34 4.96 1.46 23.54
N VAL A 35 6.04 0.85 23.94
CA VAL A 35 6.02 -0.45 24.61
C VAL A 35 6.56 -0.32 26.01
N ARG A 36 5.91 -0.96 26.97
CA ARG A 36 6.37 -0.98 28.34
C ARG A 36 7.21 -2.24 28.57
N CYS A 37 8.40 -2.05 29.10
CA CYS A 37 9.22 -3.16 29.53
C CYS A 37 8.80 -3.50 30.98
N ASN A 38 9.00 -4.75 31.36
CA ASN A 38 8.69 -5.17 32.74
C ASN A 38 9.93 -5.15 33.63
N LYS A 39 10.94 -4.37 33.26
CA LYS A 39 12.18 -4.28 34.06
C LYS A 39 12.01 -3.34 35.21
N PRO A 40 12.31 -3.76 36.45
CA PRO A 40 12.26 -2.86 37.59
C PRO A 40 13.23 -1.67 37.41
N GLY A 41 12.81 -0.50 37.84
CA GLY A 41 13.64 0.70 37.77
C GLY A 41 13.69 1.38 36.42
N CYS A 42 12.90 0.95 35.44
CA CYS A 42 12.86 1.60 34.14
C CYS A 42 12.05 2.90 34.24
N ARG A 43 12.73 4.05 34.10
CA ARG A 43 12.08 5.36 34.21
C ARG A 43 11.01 5.57 33.15
N SER A 44 11.20 5.01 31.96
CA SER A 44 10.26 5.19 30.86
C SER A 44 8.96 4.41 31.04
N CYS A 45 8.99 3.37 31.89
CA CYS A 45 7.84 2.47 32.09
C CYS A 45 7.30 2.52 33.51
N GLU A 46 7.95 3.23 34.42
CA GLU A 46 7.69 3.12 35.85
C GLU A 46 6.25 3.45 36.23
N LYS A 47 5.60 2.49 36.92
CA LYS A 47 4.25 2.61 37.49
C LYS A 47 3.19 3.19 36.55
N GLY A 48 3.34 2.95 35.27
CA GLY A 48 2.39 3.48 34.30
C GLY A 48 2.45 4.98 34.08
N LYS A 49 3.39 5.66 34.70
CA LYS A 49 3.54 7.12 34.54
C LYS A 49 4.49 7.52 33.43
N GLY A 50 5.39 6.64 33.01
CA GLY A 50 6.32 6.90 31.93
C GLY A 50 5.66 6.67 30.57
N LYS A 51 6.27 7.26 29.54
CA LYS A 51 5.80 7.12 28.16
C LYS A 51 6.06 5.73 27.56
N GLY A 52 6.87 4.89 28.25
CA GLY A 52 7.29 3.61 27.71
C GLY A 52 8.51 3.74 26.82
N HIS A 53 8.83 2.65 26.15
CA HIS A 53 9.93 2.59 25.19
C HIS A 53 9.41 2.71 23.78
N GLY A 54 10.20 3.30 22.91
CA GLY A 54 9.86 3.40 21.51
C GLY A 54 10.05 4.81 21.00
N PRO A 55 9.32 5.17 19.91
CA PRO A 55 8.31 4.32 19.29
C PRO A 55 8.93 3.11 18.59
N ILE A 56 8.23 1.99 18.64
CA ILE A 56 8.53 0.87 17.77
C ILE A 56 7.57 0.93 16.59
N TRP A 57 8.02 0.43 15.46
CA TRP A 57 7.24 0.48 14.23
C TRP A 57 6.69 -0.91 13.93
N ILE A 58 5.42 -0.95 13.56
CA ILE A 58 4.72 -2.20 13.28
C ILE A 58 3.97 -2.05 11.98
N LEU A 59 4.20 -2.98 11.06
CA LEU A 59 3.41 -3.08 9.83
C LEU A 59 2.19 -3.95 10.14
N SER A 60 1.00 -3.36 10.01
CA SER A 60 -0.26 -4.07 10.24
C SER A 60 -0.89 -4.40 8.89
N VAL A 61 -1.12 -5.67 8.63
CA VAL A 61 -1.66 -6.16 7.36
C VAL A 61 -2.95 -6.93 7.63
N SER A 62 -4.03 -6.54 6.94
CA SER A 62 -5.29 -7.27 6.98
C SER A 62 -5.21 -8.44 6.00
N LEU A 63 -5.45 -9.65 6.50
CA LEU A 63 -5.42 -10.88 5.69
C LEU A 63 -6.80 -11.34 5.24
N GLY A 64 -7.84 -10.55 5.54
CA GLY A 64 -9.21 -10.98 5.30
C GLY A 64 -9.72 -11.85 6.45
N ASN A 65 -11.02 -12.18 6.44
CA ASN A 65 -11.65 -12.99 7.48
C ASN A 65 -11.37 -12.49 8.91
N ARG A 66 -11.29 -11.15 9.07
CA ARG A 66 -11.00 -10.50 10.36
C ARG A 66 -9.64 -10.85 10.93
N GLN A 67 -8.75 -11.41 10.13
CA GLN A 67 -7.39 -11.70 10.56
C GLN A 67 -6.46 -10.54 10.23
N VAL A 68 -5.62 -10.21 11.19
CA VAL A 68 -4.62 -9.13 11.02
C VAL A 68 -3.28 -9.70 11.45
N ARG A 69 -2.27 -9.47 10.61
CA ARG A 69 -0.89 -9.84 10.95
C ARG A 69 -0.12 -8.56 11.26
N GLN A 70 0.64 -8.59 12.35
CA GLN A 70 1.50 -7.49 12.72
C GLN A 70 2.95 -7.93 12.62
N VAL A 71 3.74 -7.13 11.91
CA VAL A 71 5.15 -7.42 11.68
C VAL A 71 5.98 -6.28 12.27
N PRO A 72 6.79 -6.53 13.30
CA PRO A 72 7.68 -5.51 13.82
C PRO A 72 8.70 -5.08 12.76
N ILE A 73 8.91 -3.78 12.63
CA ILE A 73 9.81 -3.22 11.61
C ILE A 73 10.99 -2.58 12.30
N PRO A 74 12.22 -3.02 12.01
CA PRO A 74 13.41 -2.35 12.55
C PRO A 74 13.42 -0.87 12.12
N ARG A 75 13.92 -0.04 13.00
CA ARG A 75 13.95 1.41 12.78
C ARG A 75 14.64 1.79 11.47
N GLU A 76 15.72 1.10 11.13
CA GLU A 76 16.48 1.38 9.91
C GLU A 76 15.73 0.98 8.64
N MET A 77 14.67 0.17 8.75
CA MET A 77 13.85 -0.24 7.60
C MET A 77 12.57 0.59 7.46
N LYS A 78 12.31 1.49 8.40
CA LYS A 78 11.07 2.27 8.40
C LYS A 78 10.85 3.01 7.09
N LYS A 79 11.86 3.71 6.61
CA LYS A 79 11.77 4.52 5.40
C LYS A 79 11.47 3.67 4.17
N GLU A 80 12.14 2.53 4.07
CA GLU A 80 11.93 1.58 2.99
C GLU A 80 10.49 1.05 3.00
N VAL A 81 9.97 0.71 4.19
CA VAL A 81 8.60 0.23 4.33
C VAL A 81 7.61 1.31 3.94
N GLU A 82 7.82 2.57 4.37
CA GLU A 82 6.96 3.69 3.97
C GLU A 82 6.90 3.85 2.46
N GLU A 83 8.04 3.76 1.80
CA GLU A 83 8.10 3.87 0.34
C GLU A 83 7.35 2.72 -0.33
N SER A 84 7.48 1.51 0.23
CA SER A 84 6.80 0.33 -0.30
C SER A 84 5.28 0.43 -0.14
N LEU A 85 4.80 1.01 0.96
CA LEU A 85 3.37 1.24 1.16
C LEU A 85 2.84 2.28 0.18
N ARG A 86 3.60 3.33 -0.10
CA ARG A 86 3.22 4.32 -1.11
C ARG A 86 3.19 3.69 -2.49
N ALA A 87 4.14 2.81 -2.79
CA ALA A 87 4.17 2.10 -4.06
C ALA A 87 2.93 1.23 -4.25
N PHE A 88 2.47 0.57 -3.18
CA PHE A 88 1.24 -0.21 -3.22
C PHE A 88 0.02 0.66 -3.50
N ALA A 89 -0.09 1.79 -2.79
CA ALA A 89 -1.20 2.73 -3.01
C ALA A 89 -1.21 3.25 -4.46
N GLN A 90 -0.04 3.59 -4.98
CA GLN A 90 0.09 4.05 -6.36
C GLN A 90 -0.32 2.95 -7.35
N THR A 91 0.09 1.71 -7.08
CA THR A 91 -0.26 0.57 -7.92
C THR A 91 -1.77 0.35 -7.93
N GLN A 92 -2.44 0.43 -6.78
CA GLN A 92 -3.90 0.30 -6.71
C GLN A 92 -4.59 1.39 -7.51
N LYS A 93 -4.12 2.62 -7.41
CA LYS A 93 -4.67 3.73 -8.16
C LYS A 93 -4.53 3.50 -9.67
N LEU A 94 -3.35 3.07 -10.10
CA LEU A 94 -3.09 2.78 -11.51
C LEU A 94 -3.94 1.63 -12.02
N LEU A 95 -4.12 0.57 -11.22
CA LEU A 95 -4.97 -0.55 -11.60
C LEU A 95 -6.41 -0.12 -11.84
N LYS A 96 -6.94 0.76 -10.98
CA LYS A 96 -8.29 1.30 -11.15
C LYS A 96 -8.39 2.11 -12.44
N GLN A 97 -7.39 2.91 -12.74
CA GLN A 97 -7.37 3.70 -13.98
C GLN A 97 -7.27 2.80 -15.20
N ILE A 98 -6.44 1.76 -15.16
CA ILE A 98 -6.31 0.78 -16.24
C ILE A 98 -7.63 0.05 -16.45
N ALA A 99 -8.27 -0.39 -15.36
CA ALA A 99 -9.57 -1.05 -15.43
C ALA A 99 -10.62 -0.15 -16.05
N GLY A 100 -10.59 1.15 -15.73
CA GLY A 100 -11.48 2.13 -16.34
C GLY A 100 -11.27 2.24 -17.85
N VAL A 101 -10.02 2.27 -18.29
CA VAL A 101 -9.69 2.29 -19.72
C VAL A 101 -10.20 1.03 -20.40
N ASN A 102 -9.99 -0.13 -19.78
CA ASN A 102 -10.44 -1.40 -20.33
C ASN A 102 -11.97 -1.46 -20.46
N LEU A 103 -12.68 -0.86 -19.49
CA LEU A 103 -14.14 -0.77 -19.56
C LEU A 103 -14.57 0.07 -20.75
N GLU A 104 -13.90 1.20 -20.98
CA GLU A 104 -14.22 2.05 -22.12
C GLU A 104 -13.93 1.34 -23.45
N VAL A 105 -12.83 0.58 -23.51
CA VAL A 105 -12.53 -0.24 -24.71
C VAL A 105 -13.65 -1.25 -24.95
N LEU A 106 -14.10 -1.92 -23.90
CA LEU A 106 -15.20 -2.89 -24.00
C LEU A 106 -16.47 -2.24 -24.53
N LYS A 107 -16.82 -1.05 -24.02
CA LYS A 107 -17.98 -0.31 -24.50
C LYS A 107 -17.89 0.03 -25.98
N GLU A 108 -16.71 0.48 -26.43
CA GLU A 108 -16.49 0.82 -27.83
C GLU A 108 -16.59 -0.42 -28.73
N ARG A 109 -16.04 -1.53 -28.29
CA ARG A 109 -16.12 -2.79 -29.04
C ARG A 109 -17.56 -3.30 -29.12
N LYS A 110 -18.30 -3.18 -28.04
CA LYS A 110 -19.73 -3.55 -27.99
C LYS A 110 -20.53 -2.70 -28.97
N ARG A 111 -20.26 -1.39 -29.00
CA ARG A 111 -20.94 -0.47 -29.90
C ARG A 111 -20.75 -0.83 -31.36
N ARG A 112 -19.58 -1.34 -31.71
CA ARG A 112 -19.23 -1.70 -33.09
C ARG A 112 -19.84 -3.02 -33.56
N ARG A 113 -20.36 -3.82 -32.65
CA ARG A 113 -20.89 -5.13 -33.01
C ARG A 113 -22.21 -5.06 -33.77
N ARG A 114 -22.81 -3.92 -33.91
CA ARG A 114 -24.04 -3.77 -34.68
C ARG A 114 -23.82 -3.88 -36.19
#